data_07fc6096f5cbd8a0e5b6a0ca7b42e6dd
#
_entry.id   07fc6096f5cbd8a0e5b6a0ca7b42e6dd
#
_cell.length_a   1.000
_cell.length_b   1.000
_cell.length_c   1.000
_cell.angle_alpha   90.00
_cell.angle_beta   90.00
_cell.angle_gamma   90.00
#
_symmetry.space_group_name_H-M   'P 1'
#
loop_
_entity.id
_entity.type
_entity.pdbx_description
1 polymer ?
#
loop_
_entity_poly.entity_id
_entity_poly.type
_entity_poly.pdbx_seq_one_letter_code
_entity_poly.pdbx_strand_id
1 'polypeptide(L)'
;MNKIKGLIFDLDGVLVNTKKIHFDALNLALKKVNAKEISFKDHLNIFDGLPTNKKLSILNDKKILNKKFNSKVIKIKQEYTLKLLNKFIKFNPKIYNTFLKLSKNYKISLATNAVGKTLDLCVKKLRINKFISYSYSNEDVSRNKPHPQVYLKCLVNMALKPSETLIFEDSHHGVMAAQDSGCLLYTVKNILDINYSNIANVIKDLNKDDMKKNKPNFWSDTNLNILIPMAGAGSRFKEAGYIFPKPLIEINNKPMIQCVIDSLKLEGNYIFIVQKEHQNKYNINSVLKILKPNCKIIELDEITEGAACTTLLAKKYINNNNPLIIANSDQYIEWDSIKSMYNFNSKKIDGSILTFEAIHPKWSYAKVDKNNLVTEVAEKKVISKNATVGVYYWKKGNDYVKYAEQMIKKNIRVNNEFYVCPVFNEAILDKKRIIIDQVEEMHGLGTPDDLNHFLNVKNKLI
;
A
#
# COMPACT_ATOMS: atom_id res chain seq x y z
N MET A 1 -28.03 -13.50 10.36
CA MET A 1 -28.28 -12.05 10.14
C MET A 1 -27.36 -11.58 9.05
N ASN A 2 -27.85 -10.85 8.04
CA ASN A 2 -26.98 -10.28 7.01
C ASN A 2 -26.01 -9.30 7.65
N LYS A 3 -24.71 -9.53 7.49
CA LYS A 3 -23.64 -8.68 8.04
C LYS A 3 -23.57 -7.34 7.31
N ILE A 4 -23.73 -7.35 5.98
CA ILE A 4 -23.73 -6.15 5.14
C ILE A 4 -25.08 -5.46 5.24
N LYS A 5 -25.06 -4.16 5.56
CA LYS A 5 -26.24 -3.29 5.69
C LYS A 5 -26.17 -2.06 4.81
N GLY A 6 -24.94 -1.66 4.38
CA GLY A 6 -24.69 -0.50 3.55
C GLY A 6 -23.86 -0.79 2.32
N LEU A 7 -24.18 -0.07 1.24
CA LEU A 7 -23.46 -0.12 -0.02
C LEU A 7 -23.06 1.30 -0.41
N ILE A 8 -21.79 1.52 -0.73
CA ILE A 8 -21.30 2.80 -1.21
C ILE A 8 -20.73 2.59 -2.62
N PHE A 9 -21.20 3.36 -3.57
CA PHE A 9 -20.71 3.29 -4.94
C PHE A 9 -19.94 4.56 -5.29
N ASP A 10 -18.77 4.39 -5.93
CA ASP A 10 -18.21 5.48 -6.71
C ASP A 10 -19.06 5.76 -7.93
N LEU A 11 -18.83 6.87 -8.60
CA LEU A 11 -19.57 7.29 -9.78
C LEU A 11 -18.85 6.94 -11.07
N ASP A 12 -17.63 7.48 -11.24
CA ASP A 12 -16.87 7.44 -12.47
C ASP A 12 -16.15 6.09 -12.64
N GLY A 13 -16.52 5.30 -13.67
CA GLY A 13 -15.99 3.96 -13.89
C GLY A 13 -16.78 2.86 -13.17
N VAL A 14 -17.64 3.21 -12.22
CA VAL A 14 -18.53 2.29 -11.50
C VAL A 14 -19.96 2.35 -12.02
N LEU A 15 -20.59 3.52 -11.99
CA LEU A 15 -21.97 3.71 -12.46
C LEU A 15 -22.06 4.30 -13.87
N VAL A 16 -21.08 5.10 -14.24
CA VAL A 16 -20.98 5.77 -15.54
C VAL A 16 -19.55 5.70 -16.06
N ASN A 17 -19.38 5.46 -17.37
CA ASN A 17 -18.05 5.51 -17.99
C ASN A 17 -17.76 6.92 -18.49
N THR A 18 -17.03 7.70 -17.71
CA THR A 18 -16.76 9.11 -17.96
C THR A 18 -15.32 9.41 -18.33
N LYS A 19 -14.42 8.40 -18.36
CA LYS A 19 -12.98 8.60 -18.63
C LYS A 19 -12.75 9.40 -19.92
N LYS A 20 -13.40 9.00 -21.02
CA LYS A 20 -13.31 9.71 -22.29
C LYS A 20 -13.94 11.11 -22.22
N ILE A 21 -15.04 11.27 -21.52
CA ILE A 21 -15.72 12.58 -21.34
C ILE A 21 -14.82 13.57 -20.62
N HIS A 22 -14.17 13.13 -19.53
CA HIS A 22 -13.23 13.97 -18.79
C HIS A 22 -11.96 14.30 -19.59
N PHE A 23 -11.48 13.39 -20.40
CA PHE A 23 -10.38 13.62 -21.33
C PHE A 23 -10.77 14.68 -22.38
N ASP A 24 -11.87 14.46 -23.08
CA ASP A 24 -12.34 15.37 -24.15
C ASP A 24 -12.63 16.78 -23.57
N ALA A 25 -13.28 16.87 -22.40
CA ALA A 25 -13.58 18.15 -21.75
C ALA A 25 -12.31 18.89 -21.33
N LEU A 26 -11.28 18.20 -20.84
CA LEU A 26 -10.02 18.83 -20.47
C LEU A 26 -9.28 19.35 -21.71
N ASN A 27 -9.18 18.57 -22.79
CA ASN A 27 -8.51 18.99 -24.01
C ASN A 27 -9.25 20.15 -24.70
N LEU A 28 -10.59 20.15 -24.71
CA LEU A 28 -11.37 21.29 -25.19
C LEU A 28 -11.09 22.56 -24.37
N ALA A 29 -10.94 22.42 -23.06
CA ALA A 29 -10.61 23.56 -22.20
C ALA A 29 -9.17 24.06 -22.42
N LEU A 30 -8.20 23.16 -22.57
CA LEU A 30 -6.80 23.50 -22.89
C LEU A 30 -6.70 24.24 -24.24
N LYS A 31 -7.38 23.73 -25.27
CA LYS A 31 -7.44 24.36 -26.59
C LYS A 31 -8.00 25.80 -26.54
N LYS A 32 -8.99 26.04 -25.70
CA LYS A 32 -9.59 27.40 -25.52
C LYS A 32 -8.67 28.44 -24.86
N VAL A 33 -7.56 28.01 -24.30
CA VAL A 33 -6.52 28.88 -23.73
C VAL A 33 -5.20 28.76 -24.47
N ASN A 34 -5.22 28.20 -25.69
CA ASN A 34 -4.04 27.96 -26.56
C ASN A 34 -2.93 27.13 -25.84
N ALA A 35 -3.31 26.23 -24.94
CA ALA A 35 -2.40 25.29 -24.32
C ALA A 35 -2.37 23.97 -25.10
N LYS A 36 -1.23 23.24 -24.99
CA LYS A 36 -1.06 21.95 -25.66
C LYS A 36 -2.04 20.92 -25.07
N GLU A 37 -2.68 20.19 -25.97
CA GLU A 37 -3.56 19.07 -25.60
C GLU A 37 -2.74 17.89 -25.05
N ILE A 38 -3.33 17.10 -24.16
CA ILE A 38 -2.73 15.88 -23.60
C ILE A 38 -3.14 14.68 -24.44
N SER A 39 -2.28 13.65 -24.50
CA SER A 39 -2.63 12.38 -25.15
C SER A 39 -3.60 11.57 -24.28
N PHE A 40 -4.39 10.67 -24.90
CA PHE A 40 -5.27 9.79 -24.15
C PHE A 40 -4.48 8.81 -23.26
N LYS A 41 -3.30 8.40 -23.69
CA LYS A 41 -2.37 7.58 -22.91
C LYS A 41 -1.91 8.31 -21.65
N ASP A 42 -1.51 9.58 -21.75
CA ASP A 42 -1.14 10.38 -20.59
C ASP A 42 -2.34 10.63 -19.66
N HIS A 43 -3.54 10.80 -20.25
CA HIS A 43 -4.75 10.93 -19.45
C HIS A 43 -4.97 9.73 -18.57
N LEU A 44 -4.87 8.52 -19.09
CA LEU A 44 -5.08 7.29 -18.33
C LEU A 44 -3.96 7.04 -17.30
N ASN A 45 -2.71 7.32 -17.65
CA ASN A 45 -1.57 6.97 -16.79
C ASN A 45 -1.29 8.01 -15.70
N ILE A 46 -1.61 9.30 -15.95
CA ILE A 46 -1.18 10.40 -15.07
C ILE A 46 -2.37 11.11 -14.44
N PHE A 47 -3.47 11.28 -15.18
CA PHE A 47 -4.55 12.19 -14.82
C PHE A 47 -5.84 11.49 -14.37
N ASP A 48 -6.03 10.21 -14.68
CA ASP A 48 -7.27 9.51 -14.35
C ASP A 48 -7.50 9.45 -12.83
N GLY A 49 -8.74 9.61 -12.39
CA GLY A 49 -9.10 9.65 -10.96
C GLY A 49 -8.67 10.90 -10.18
N LEU A 50 -7.81 11.78 -10.74
CA LEU A 50 -7.38 12.99 -10.05
C LEU A 50 -8.42 14.12 -10.11
N PRO A 51 -8.60 14.91 -9.03
CA PRO A 51 -9.35 16.17 -9.06
C PRO A 51 -8.75 17.17 -10.06
N THR A 52 -9.59 18.02 -10.66
CA THR A 52 -9.15 18.97 -11.70
C THR A 52 -7.99 19.84 -11.24
N ASN A 53 -8.00 20.36 -10.03
CA ASN A 53 -6.93 21.20 -9.49
C ASN A 53 -5.57 20.49 -9.48
N LYS A 54 -5.54 19.18 -9.13
CA LYS A 54 -4.30 18.36 -9.17
C LYS A 54 -3.81 18.17 -10.61
N LYS A 55 -4.74 17.91 -11.56
CA LYS A 55 -4.41 17.82 -12.99
C LYS A 55 -3.76 19.11 -13.50
N LEU A 56 -4.30 20.26 -13.14
CA LEU A 56 -3.76 21.56 -13.55
C LEU A 56 -2.39 21.84 -12.90
N SER A 57 -2.19 21.46 -11.63
CA SER A 57 -0.87 21.57 -11.00
C SER A 57 0.18 20.82 -11.80
N ILE A 58 -0.09 19.55 -12.16
CA ILE A 58 0.84 18.74 -12.97
C ILE A 58 1.10 19.39 -14.35
N LEU A 59 0.06 19.95 -15.00
CA LEU A 59 0.22 20.64 -16.28
C LEU A 59 1.04 21.93 -16.16
N ASN A 60 0.91 22.64 -15.03
CA ASN A 60 1.71 23.84 -14.75
C ASN A 60 3.19 23.47 -14.51
N ASP A 61 3.46 22.42 -13.71
CA ASP A 61 4.82 21.94 -13.42
C ASP A 61 5.53 21.45 -14.69
N LYS A 62 4.77 20.82 -15.61
CA LYS A 62 5.26 20.42 -16.95
C LYS A 62 5.32 21.58 -17.95
N LYS A 63 5.03 22.83 -17.56
CA LYS A 63 5.00 24.03 -18.41
C LYS A 63 4.04 23.93 -19.62
N ILE A 64 3.06 23.04 -19.56
CA ILE A 64 2.02 22.86 -20.59
C ILE A 64 0.94 23.94 -20.46
N LEU A 65 0.64 24.35 -19.22
CA LEU A 65 -0.36 25.36 -18.90
C LEU A 65 0.23 26.44 -18.00
N ASN A 66 -0.05 27.72 -18.29
CA ASN A 66 0.31 28.82 -17.40
C ASN A 66 -0.73 28.94 -16.26
N LYS A 67 -0.28 29.09 -15.01
CA LYS A 67 -1.12 29.18 -13.79
C LYS A 67 -2.23 30.21 -13.90
N LYS A 68 -2.00 31.35 -14.61
CA LYS A 68 -3.00 32.40 -14.80
C LYS A 68 -4.27 31.91 -15.49
N PHE A 69 -4.22 30.80 -16.23
CA PHE A 69 -5.36 30.24 -16.94
C PHE A 69 -6.11 29.17 -16.15
N ASN A 70 -5.64 28.76 -14.97
CA ASN A 70 -6.23 27.66 -14.21
C ASN A 70 -7.73 27.84 -13.98
N SER A 71 -8.15 29.00 -13.43
CA SER A 71 -9.57 29.29 -13.16
C SER A 71 -10.42 29.23 -14.43
N LYS A 72 -9.91 29.75 -15.56
CA LYS A 72 -10.59 29.71 -16.85
C LYS A 72 -10.73 28.27 -17.36
N VAL A 73 -9.66 27.45 -17.26
CA VAL A 73 -9.68 26.03 -17.68
C VAL A 73 -10.66 25.23 -16.81
N ILE A 74 -10.68 25.45 -15.49
CA ILE A 74 -11.63 24.78 -14.58
C ILE A 74 -13.08 25.05 -15.02
N LYS A 75 -13.43 26.32 -15.23
CA LYS A 75 -14.78 26.74 -15.64
C LYS A 75 -15.18 26.12 -16.97
N ILE A 76 -14.33 26.25 -18.00
CA ILE A 76 -14.59 25.74 -19.35
C ILE A 76 -14.69 24.20 -19.32
N LYS A 77 -13.73 23.52 -18.63
CA LYS A 77 -13.78 22.05 -18.48
C LYS A 77 -15.09 21.60 -17.87
N GLN A 78 -15.54 22.27 -16.80
CA GLN A 78 -16.78 21.89 -16.13
C GLN A 78 -18.00 22.07 -17.03
N GLU A 79 -18.07 23.17 -17.78
CA GLU A 79 -19.15 23.41 -18.76
C GLU A 79 -19.18 22.33 -19.85
N TYR A 80 -18.02 21.97 -20.42
CA TYR A 80 -17.92 20.90 -21.43
C TYR A 80 -18.23 19.53 -20.81
N THR A 81 -17.74 19.24 -19.61
CA THR A 81 -18.07 18.00 -18.91
C THR A 81 -19.58 17.83 -18.80
N LEU A 82 -20.32 18.85 -18.32
CA LEU A 82 -21.77 18.78 -18.19
C LEU A 82 -22.49 18.65 -19.55
N LYS A 83 -22.03 19.35 -20.59
CA LYS A 83 -22.57 19.22 -21.97
C LYS A 83 -22.37 17.80 -22.49
N LEU A 84 -21.18 17.24 -22.36
CA LEU A 84 -20.86 15.90 -22.84
C LEU A 84 -21.61 14.81 -22.04
N LEU A 85 -21.67 14.94 -20.72
CA LEU A 85 -22.45 14.04 -19.87
C LEU A 85 -23.93 14.06 -20.27
N ASN A 86 -24.51 15.26 -20.44
CA ASN A 86 -25.92 15.40 -20.86
C ASN A 86 -26.20 14.71 -22.21
N LYS A 87 -25.23 14.76 -23.15
CA LYS A 87 -25.34 14.16 -24.47
C LYS A 87 -25.17 12.62 -24.42
N PHE A 88 -24.17 12.12 -23.67
CA PHE A 88 -23.75 10.72 -23.74
C PHE A 88 -24.34 9.84 -22.63
N ILE A 89 -24.59 10.38 -21.42
CA ILE A 89 -25.23 9.58 -20.37
C ILE A 89 -26.71 9.41 -20.68
N LYS A 90 -27.12 8.15 -20.85
CA LYS A 90 -28.51 7.74 -21.10
C LYS A 90 -29.04 6.97 -19.88
N PHE A 91 -30.36 6.89 -19.79
CA PHE A 91 -31.01 6.00 -18.83
C PHE A 91 -30.52 4.56 -19.02
N ASN A 92 -30.12 3.93 -17.91
CA ASN A 92 -29.66 2.55 -17.92
C ASN A 92 -30.60 1.68 -17.06
N PRO A 93 -31.48 0.87 -17.70
CA PRO A 93 -32.46 0.07 -17.00
C PRO A 93 -31.83 -1.01 -16.10
N LYS A 94 -30.63 -1.51 -16.44
CA LYS A 94 -29.92 -2.50 -15.61
C LYS A 94 -29.49 -1.87 -14.29
N ILE A 95 -28.85 -0.69 -14.32
CA ILE A 95 -28.47 0.04 -13.11
C ILE A 95 -29.71 0.44 -12.30
N TYR A 96 -30.74 0.99 -12.95
CA TYR A 96 -31.98 1.34 -12.28
C TYR A 96 -32.59 0.15 -11.53
N ASN A 97 -32.77 -0.99 -12.20
CA ASN A 97 -33.34 -2.18 -11.61
C ASN A 97 -32.45 -2.78 -10.51
N THR A 98 -31.13 -2.65 -10.64
CA THR A 98 -30.17 -3.04 -9.60
C THR A 98 -30.40 -2.23 -8.34
N PHE A 99 -30.43 -0.91 -8.45
CA PHE A 99 -30.67 -0.01 -7.31
C PHE A 99 -32.06 -0.21 -6.70
N LEU A 100 -33.09 -0.41 -7.52
CA LEU A 100 -34.46 -0.71 -7.07
C LEU A 100 -34.50 -1.97 -6.19
N LYS A 101 -33.77 -3.03 -6.56
CA LYS A 101 -33.72 -4.27 -5.78
C LYS A 101 -32.86 -4.12 -4.53
N LEU A 102 -31.69 -3.48 -4.64
CA LEU A 102 -30.76 -3.32 -3.53
C LEU A 102 -31.33 -2.40 -2.43
N SER A 103 -32.02 -1.32 -2.79
CA SER A 103 -32.57 -0.36 -1.83
C SER A 103 -33.64 -0.94 -0.90
N LYS A 104 -34.19 -2.12 -1.20
CA LYS A 104 -35.11 -2.81 -0.32
C LYS A 104 -34.45 -3.37 0.95
N ASN A 105 -33.15 -3.68 0.88
CA ASN A 105 -32.43 -4.36 1.95
C ASN A 105 -31.20 -3.63 2.45
N TYR A 106 -30.72 -2.62 1.71
CA TYR A 106 -29.46 -1.93 2.01
C TYR A 106 -29.63 -0.42 1.96
N LYS A 107 -28.95 0.30 2.86
CA LYS A 107 -28.73 1.75 2.72
C LYS A 107 -27.71 1.97 1.62
N ILE A 108 -28.02 2.84 0.67
CA ILE A 108 -27.14 3.09 -0.48
C ILE A 108 -26.64 4.52 -0.43
N SER A 109 -25.33 4.71 -0.60
CA SER A 109 -24.71 6.02 -0.72
C SER A 109 -23.83 6.11 -1.96
N LEU A 110 -23.59 7.32 -2.44
CA LEU A 110 -22.61 7.62 -3.49
C LEU A 110 -21.48 8.46 -2.91
N ALA A 111 -20.26 8.20 -3.36
CA ALA A 111 -19.07 8.93 -2.93
C ALA A 111 -18.07 9.08 -4.09
N THR A 112 -17.85 10.30 -4.57
CA THR A 112 -17.05 10.55 -5.78
C THR A 112 -16.08 11.71 -5.63
N ASN A 113 -14.98 11.69 -6.42
CA ASN A 113 -14.10 12.85 -6.64
C ASN A 113 -14.63 13.83 -7.71
N ALA A 114 -15.77 13.55 -8.32
CA ALA A 114 -16.45 14.52 -9.22
C ALA A 114 -17.05 15.68 -8.42
N VAL A 115 -17.32 16.80 -9.09
CA VAL A 115 -18.02 17.95 -8.49
C VAL A 115 -19.51 17.66 -8.38
N GLY A 116 -20.20 18.33 -7.43
CA GLY A 116 -21.59 18.10 -7.12
C GLY A 116 -22.52 18.16 -8.35
N LYS A 117 -22.37 19.17 -9.19
CA LYS A 117 -23.17 19.30 -10.45
C LYS A 117 -23.02 18.08 -11.39
N THR A 118 -21.86 17.45 -11.42
CA THR A 118 -21.63 16.22 -12.21
C THR A 118 -22.36 15.04 -11.58
N LEU A 119 -22.23 14.87 -10.26
CA LEU A 119 -22.91 13.84 -9.49
C LEU A 119 -24.44 13.94 -9.68
N ASP A 120 -25.03 15.13 -9.47
CA ASP A 120 -26.46 15.38 -9.60
C ASP A 120 -26.98 15.05 -11.01
N LEU A 121 -26.24 15.48 -12.04
CA LEU A 121 -26.63 15.20 -13.43
C LEU A 121 -26.64 13.70 -13.73
N CYS A 122 -25.61 12.95 -13.29
CA CYS A 122 -25.54 11.51 -13.50
C CYS A 122 -26.64 10.77 -12.74
N VAL A 123 -26.88 11.11 -11.47
CA VAL A 123 -27.96 10.52 -10.64
C VAL A 123 -29.31 10.75 -11.28
N LYS A 124 -29.58 11.97 -11.77
CA LYS A 124 -30.81 12.33 -12.48
C LYS A 124 -30.98 11.55 -13.78
N LYS A 125 -29.93 11.44 -14.59
CA LYS A 125 -29.95 10.69 -15.86
C LYS A 125 -30.17 9.19 -15.66
N LEU A 126 -29.57 8.61 -14.63
CA LEU A 126 -29.76 7.21 -14.26
C LEU A 126 -31.09 6.97 -13.53
N ARG A 127 -31.79 8.03 -13.10
CA ARG A 127 -33.07 7.99 -12.34
C ARG A 127 -32.97 7.22 -11.02
N ILE A 128 -31.80 7.25 -10.36
CA ILE A 128 -31.55 6.48 -9.13
C ILE A 128 -31.64 7.30 -7.85
N ASN A 129 -31.92 8.59 -7.92
CA ASN A 129 -31.99 9.51 -6.78
C ASN A 129 -32.87 8.99 -5.62
N LYS A 130 -34.01 8.40 -5.91
CA LYS A 130 -34.94 7.89 -4.90
C LYS A 130 -34.47 6.63 -4.14
N PHE A 131 -33.39 6.00 -4.58
CA PHE A 131 -32.81 4.81 -3.96
C PHE A 131 -31.57 5.15 -3.11
N ILE A 132 -31.08 6.39 -3.17
CA ILE A 132 -29.84 6.82 -2.54
C ILE A 132 -30.20 7.54 -1.24
N SER A 133 -29.60 7.12 -0.12
CA SER A 133 -29.77 7.77 1.17
C SER A 133 -28.90 9.03 1.27
N TYR A 134 -27.67 8.98 0.78
CA TYR A 134 -26.70 10.08 0.82
C TYR A 134 -25.82 10.07 -0.42
N SER A 135 -25.42 11.24 -0.90
CA SER A 135 -24.47 11.40 -2.00
C SER A 135 -23.47 12.51 -1.69
N TYR A 136 -22.20 12.22 -1.89
CA TYR A 136 -21.11 13.15 -1.59
C TYR A 136 -20.15 13.28 -2.76
N SER A 137 -19.85 14.53 -3.08
CA SER A 137 -18.90 14.96 -4.10
C SER A 137 -17.56 15.34 -3.46
N ASN A 138 -16.61 15.78 -4.27
CA ASN A 138 -15.35 16.35 -3.80
C ASN A 138 -15.53 17.70 -3.07
N GLU A 139 -16.67 18.36 -3.23
CA GLU A 139 -16.99 19.65 -2.60
C GLU A 139 -17.53 19.47 -1.18
N ASP A 140 -17.91 18.25 -0.81
CA ASP A 140 -18.48 17.91 0.50
C ASP A 140 -17.44 17.50 1.55
N VAL A 141 -16.15 17.43 1.17
CA VAL A 141 -15.04 17.01 2.02
C VAL A 141 -13.84 17.94 1.86
N SER A 142 -13.06 18.10 2.93
CA SER A 142 -11.83 18.89 2.89
C SER A 142 -10.65 18.12 2.28
N ARG A 143 -10.70 16.79 2.33
CA ARG A 143 -9.67 15.88 1.79
C ARG A 143 -10.31 14.86 0.85
N ASN A 144 -10.01 14.99 -0.43
CA ASN A 144 -10.50 14.10 -1.49
C ASN A 144 -9.77 12.74 -1.49
N LYS A 145 -10.34 11.72 -2.18
CA LYS A 145 -9.65 10.47 -2.43
C LYS A 145 -8.24 10.76 -2.99
N PRO A 146 -7.18 10.12 -2.50
CA PRO A 146 -7.16 8.85 -1.76
C PRO A 146 -7.42 8.95 -0.24
N HIS A 147 -7.71 10.12 0.33
CA HIS A 147 -8.08 10.21 1.74
C HIS A 147 -9.48 9.61 1.97
N PRO A 148 -9.72 8.81 3.04
CA PRO A 148 -10.98 8.09 3.26
C PRO A 148 -12.18 8.97 3.66
N GLN A 149 -11.99 10.28 3.83
CA GLN A 149 -12.98 11.18 4.44
C GLN A 149 -14.38 11.10 3.81
N VAL A 150 -14.47 10.95 2.49
CA VAL A 150 -15.77 10.85 1.80
C VAL A 150 -16.52 9.58 2.19
N TYR A 151 -15.81 8.46 2.35
CA TYR A 151 -16.39 7.18 2.78
C TYR A 151 -16.76 7.21 4.26
N LEU A 152 -15.89 7.79 5.12
CA LEU A 152 -16.18 7.98 6.54
C LEU A 152 -17.43 8.86 6.73
N LYS A 153 -17.60 9.88 5.90
CA LYS A 153 -18.82 10.72 5.90
C LYS A 153 -20.07 9.92 5.55
N CYS A 154 -19.99 9.02 4.56
CA CYS A 154 -21.08 8.09 4.24
C CYS A 154 -21.43 7.20 5.45
N LEU A 155 -20.43 6.59 6.10
CA LEU A 155 -20.62 5.72 7.26
C LEU A 155 -21.33 6.43 8.40
N VAL A 156 -20.86 7.62 8.76
CA VAL A 156 -21.45 8.41 9.85
C VAL A 156 -22.92 8.70 9.56
N ASN A 157 -23.23 9.16 8.35
CA ASN A 157 -24.62 9.53 8.00
C ASN A 157 -25.54 8.33 7.82
N MET A 158 -25.01 7.19 7.35
CA MET A 158 -25.75 5.93 7.32
C MET A 158 -25.92 5.29 8.71
N ALA A 159 -25.17 5.74 9.72
CA ALA A 159 -25.06 5.14 11.03
C ALA A 159 -24.67 3.64 10.93
N LEU A 160 -23.61 3.36 10.16
CA LEU A 160 -23.11 1.99 9.93
C LEU A 160 -21.62 1.90 10.27
N LYS A 161 -21.21 0.69 10.66
CA LYS A 161 -19.79 0.37 10.89
C LYS A 161 -19.09 0.05 9.56
N PRO A 162 -17.78 0.24 9.46
CA PRO A 162 -17.00 -0.18 8.30
C PRO A 162 -17.24 -1.65 7.92
N SER A 163 -17.28 -2.55 8.91
CA SER A 163 -17.51 -4.00 8.71
C SER A 163 -18.93 -4.35 8.21
N GLU A 164 -19.88 -3.42 8.25
CA GLU A 164 -21.25 -3.59 7.76
C GLU A 164 -21.44 -2.95 6.37
N THR A 165 -20.39 -2.41 5.76
CA THR A 165 -20.50 -1.59 4.55
C THR A 165 -19.54 -2.09 3.48
N LEU A 166 -20.07 -2.27 2.27
CA LEU A 166 -19.32 -2.65 1.07
C LEU A 166 -19.19 -1.46 0.12
N ILE A 167 -17.97 -1.14 -0.29
CA ILE A 167 -17.65 -0.09 -1.26
C ILE A 167 -17.38 -0.71 -2.62
N PHE A 168 -17.88 -0.08 -3.68
CA PHE A 168 -17.61 -0.41 -5.09
C PHE A 168 -16.78 0.70 -5.72
N GLU A 169 -15.56 0.36 -6.16
CA GLU A 169 -14.56 1.29 -6.68
C GLU A 169 -13.77 0.70 -7.85
N ASP A 170 -13.35 1.55 -8.81
CA ASP A 170 -12.54 1.12 -9.97
C ASP A 170 -11.16 1.79 -10.02
N SER A 171 -10.99 2.93 -9.35
CA SER A 171 -9.78 3.75 -9.45
C SER A 171 -8.78 3.47 -8.33
N HIS A 172 -7.47 3.58 -8.63
CA HIS A 172 -6.43 3.39 -7.62
C HIS A 172 -6.61 4.29 -6.39
N HIS A 173 -6.91 5.58 -6.59
CA HIS A 173 -7.12 6.53 -5.49
C HIS A 173 -8.37 6.20 -4.66
N GLY A 174 -9.42 5.70 -5.31
CA GLY A 174 -10.63 5.30 -4.63
C GLY A 174 -10.47 4.01 -3.84
N VAL A 175 -9.74 3.04 -4.40
CA VAL A 175 -9.37 1.79 -3.71
C VAL A 175 -8.57 2.08 -2.45
N MET A 176 -7.56 2.96 -2.51
CA MET A 176 -6.80 3.39 -1.32
C MET A 176 -7.72 4.02 -0.27
N ALA A 177 -8.57 4.96 -0.69
CA ALA A 177 -9.51 5.61 0.23
C ALA A 177 -10.50 4.61 0.86
N ALA A 178 -10.97 3.61 0.10
CA ALA A 178 -11.86 2.57 0.59
C ALA A 178 -11.16 1.66 1.61
N GLN A 179 -9.93 1.25 1.33
CA GLN A 179 -9.11 0.47 2.25
C GLN A 179 -8.85 1.23 3.56
N ASP A 180 -8.45 2.49 3.47
CA ASP A 180 -8.18 3.33 4.64
C ASP A 180 -9.45 3.66 5.45
N SER A 181 -10.65 3.52 4.86
CA SER A 181 -11.91 3.65 5.59
C SER A 181 -12.24 2.44 6.47
N GLY A 182 -11.53 1.32 6.28
CA GLY A 182 -11.79 0.05 6.95
C GLY A 182 -13.03 -0.70 6.46
N CYS A 183 -13.70 -0.22 5.39
CA CYS A 183 -14.85 -0.88 4.79
C CYS A 183 -14.43 -2.10 3.96
N LEU A 184 -15.42 -2.97 3.70
CA LEU A 184 -15.27 -4.00 2.69
C LEU A 184 -15.19 -3.36 1.31
N LEU A 185 -14.37 -3.91 0.43
CA LEU A 185 -14.13 -3.38 -0.91
C LEU A 185 -14.38 -4.42 -1.98
N TYR A 186 -15.11 -4.03 -3.01
CA TYR A 186 -15.20 -4.73 -4.29
C TYR A 186 -14.61 -3.85 -5.38
N THR A 187 -13.48 -4.28 -5.94
CA THR A 187 -12.84 -3.57 -7.05
C THR A 187 -13.56 -3.87 -8.36
N VAL A 188 -14.18 -2.85 -8.94
CA VAL A 188 -14.96 -2.95 -10.17
C VAL A 188 -14.00 -2.94 -11.36
N LYS A 189 -13.99 -4.02 -12.13
CA LYS A 189 -13.18 -4.11 -13.36
C LYS A 189 -13.92 -3.58 -14.59
N ASN A 190 -15.23 -3.74 -14.60
CA ASN A 190 -16.10 -3.29 -15.69
C ASN A 190 -17.42 -2.80 -15.12
N ILE A 191 -17.96 -1.71 -15.69
CA ILE A 191 -19.27 -1.15 -15.30
C ILE A 191 -20.41 -2.18 -15.44
N LEU A 192 -20.26 -3.18 -16.31
CA LEU A 192 -21.23 -4.27 -16.48
C LEU A 192 -21.29 -5.20 -15.26
N ASP A 193 -20.26 -5.17 -14.39
CA ASP A 193 -20.24 -5.94 -13.14
C ASP A 193 -21.25 -5.38 -12.12
N ILE A 194 -21.67 -4.12 -12.31
CA ILE A 194 -22.69 -3.48 -11.47
C ILE A 194 -24.08 -3.93 -11.92
N ASN A 195 -24.42 -5.12 -11.50
CA ASN A 195 -25.76 -5.70 -11.68
C ASN A 195 -26.18 -6.45 -10.39
N TYR A 196 -27.49 -6.64 -10.22
CA TYR A 196 -28.03 -7.21 -8.99
C TYR A 196 -27.48 -8.61 -8.69
N SER A 197 -27.37 -9.48 -9.69
CA SER A 197 -26.90 -10.86 -9.48
C SER A 197 -25.45 -10.90 -8.99
N ASN A 198 -24.56 -10.15 -9.62
CA ASN A 198 -23.17 -10.09 -9.20
C ASN A 198 -23.03 -9.51 -7.79
N ILE A 199 -23.70 -8.39 -7.52
CA ILE A 199 -23.65 -7.75 -6.19
C ILE A 199 -24.24 -8.68 -5.12
N ALA A 200 -25.34 -9.35 -5.40
CA ALA A 200 -25.96 -10.32 -4.47
C ALA A 200 -25.02 -11.50 -4.19
N ASN A 201 -24.32 -12.01 -5.20
CA ASN A 201 -23.33 -13.07 -5.03
C ASN A 201 -22.14 -12.60 -4.18
N VAL A 202 -21.58 -11.43 -4.47
CA VAL A 202 -20.48 -10.84 -3.67
C VAL A 202 -20.91 -10.69 -2.21
N ILE A 203 -22.10 -10.15 -1.96
CA ILE A 203 -22.62 -10.00 -0.59
C ILE A 203 -22.86 -11.36 0.07
N LYS A 204 -23.39 -12.33 -0.68
CA LYS A 204 -23.61 -13.71 -0.18
C LYS A 204 -22.27 -14.36 0.21
N ASP A 205 -21.24 -14.20 -0.61
CA ASP A 205 -19.93 -14.78 -0.33
C ASP A 205 -19.26 -14.07 0.87
N LEU A 206 -19.35 -12.74 0.95
CA LEU A 206 -18.88 -11.98 2.11
C LEU A 206 -19.65 -12.30 3.40
N ASN A 207 -20.93 -12.65 3.32
CA ASN A 207 -21.73 -13.07 4.47
C ASN A 207 -21.48 -14.54 4.86
N LYS A 208 -21.06 -15.41 3.92
CA LYS A 208 -20.69 -16.81 4.17
C LYS A 208 -19.30 -16.97 4.76
N ASP A 209 -18.37 -16.11 4.36
CA ASP A 209 -16.97 -16.09 4.83
C ASP A 209 -16.87 -15.51 6.25
N ASP A 210 -17.68 -16.06 7.12
CA ASP A 210 -17.94 -15.59 8.47
C ASP A 210 -16.74 -15.75 9.37
N MET A 211 -15.67 -15.33 9.23
CA MET A 211 -14.57 -15.19 10.22
C MET A 211 -13.15 -15.10 9.66
N LYS A 212 -12.90 -15.36 8.38
CA LYS A 212 -11.52 -15.38 7.88
C LYS A 212 -11.04 -14.12 7.11
N LYS A 213 -11.96 -13.27 6.59
CA LYS A 213 -11.58 -12.19 5.64
C LYS A 213 -11.83 -10.74 6.07
N ASN A 214 -12.34 -10.48 7.27
CA ASN A 214 -12.62 -9.12 7.77
C ASN A 214 -11.78 -8.70 8.98
N LYS A 215 -10.60 -9.27 9.14
CA LYS A 215 -9.55 -8.61 9.90
C LYS A 215 -8.92 -7.55 8.99
N PRO A 216 -8.55 -6.37 9.50
CA PRO A 216 -7.66 -5.50 8.73
C PRO A 216 -6.52 -6.38 8.21
N ASN A 217 -6.22 -6.30 6.92
CA ASN A 217 -5.16 -7.14 6.30
C ASN A 217 -3.76 -6.74 6.76
N PHE A 218 -3.65 -5.78 7.69
CA PHE A 218 -2.40 -5.25 8.19
C PHE A 218 -2.52 -4.87 9.68
N TRP A 219 -1.41 -4.97 10.41
CA TRP A 219 -1.28 -4.43 11.75
C TRP A 219 -0.98 -2.93 11.70
N SER A 220 -1.66 -2.13 12.51
CA SER A 220 -1.42 -0.69 12.61
C SER A 220 -1.08 -0.30 14.05
N ASP A 221 0.05 0.37 14.24
CA ASP A 221 0.51 0.88 15.53
C ASP A 221 1.36 2.14 15.31
N THR A 222 0.90 3.27 15.83
CA THR A 222 1.58 4.56 15.70
C THR A 222 2.93 4.62 16.41
N ASN A 223 3.20 3.71 17.34
CA ASN A 223 4.47 3.60 18.04
C ASN A 223 5.46 2.63 17.37
N LEU A 224 4.98 1.77 16.45
CA LEU A 224 5.85 0.81 15.77
C LEU A 224 6.82 1.53 14.82
N ASN A 225 8.11 1.37 15.05
CA ASN A 225 9.14 1.77 14.11
C ASN A 225 9.43 0.64 13.12
N ILE A 226 9.43 0.94 11.83
CA ILE A 226 9.69 -0.02 10.75
C ILE A 226 10.89 0.49 9.97
N LEU A 227 12.04 -0.14 10.19
CA LEU A 227 13.32 0.23 9.59
C LEU A 227 13.66 -0.68 8.42
N ILE A 228 13.85 -0.08 7.24
CA ILE A 228 14.23 -0.79 6.02
C ILE A 228 15.56 -0.23 5.51
N PRO A 229 16.70 -0.89 5.82
CA PRO A 229 17.98 -0.55 5.23
C PRO A 229 18.01 -1.02 3.76
N MET A 230 18.18 -0.09 2.83
CA MET A 230 18.18 -0.36 1.40
C MET A 230 19.35 0.32 0.68
N ALA A 231 20.46 0.50 1.40
CA ALA A 231 21.68 1.12 0.92
C ALA A 231 22.75 0.13 0.44
N GLY A 232 22.39 -1.14 0.18
CA GLY A 232 23.31 -2.15 -0.36
C GLY A 232 23.72 -1.84 -1.80
N ALA A 233 24.90 -2.33 -2.23
CA ALA A 233 25.48 -2.05 -3.55
C ALA A 233 24.65 -2.57 -4.74
N GLY A 234 23.86 -3.64 -4.56
CA GLY A 234 23.04 -4.22 -5.63
C GLY A 234 23.84 -4.76 -6.82
N SER A 235 25.12 -5.11 -6.62
CA SER A 235 26.11 -5.46 -7.66
C SER A 235 25.61 -6.53 -8.64
N ARG A 236 24.97 -7.60 -8.13
CA ARG A 236 24.45 -8.71 -8.94
C ARG A 236 23.43 -8.26 -9.99
N PHE A 237 22.56 -7.31 -9.64
CA PHE A 237 21.59 -6.77 -10.61
C PHE A 237 22.28 -5.86 -11.62
N LYS A 238 23.26 -5.06 -11.18
CA LYS A 238 24.08 -4.22 -12.07
C LYS A 238 24.85 -5.07 -13.07
N GLU A 239 25.49 -6.16 -12.63
CA GLU A 239 26.21 -7.13 -13.46
C GLU A 239 25.27 -7.83 -14.46
N ALA A 240 24.02 -8.07 -14.09
CA ALA A 240 22.97 -8.62 -14.95
C ALA A 240 22.31 -7.58 -15.90
N GLY A 241 22.82 -6.34 -15.96
CA GLY A 241 22.38 -5.31 -16.91
C GLY A 241 21.15 -4.53 -16.48
N TYR A 242 20.72 -4.61 -15.22
CA TYR A 242 19.61 -3.78 -14.73
C TYR A 242 20.03 -2.32 -14.58
N ILE A 243 19.24 -1.42 -15.16
CA ILE A 243 19.52 0.04 -15.19
C ILE A 243 19.20 0.70 -13.84
N PHE A 244 18.09 0.27 -13.21
CA PHE A 244 17.65 0.83 -11.94
C PHE A 244 18.33 0.15 -10.75
N PRO A 245 18.57 0.87 -9.63
CA PRO A 245 19.04 0.27 -8.40
C PRO A 245 18.01 -0.74 -7.88
N LYS A 246 18.46 -1.77 -7.21
CA LYS A 246 17.65 -2.91 -6.75
C LYS A 246 16.29 -2.52 -6.16
N PRO A 247 16.14 -1.53 -5.26
CA PRO A 247 14.83 -1.19 -4.71
C PRO A 247 13.82 -0.65 -5.73
N LEU A 248 14.28 -0.15 -6.88
CA LEU A 248 13.46 0.42 -7.94
C LEU A 248 13.26 -0.52 -9.13
N ILE A 249 13.81 -1.73 -9.09
CA ILE A 249 13.55 -2.75 -10.11
C ILE A 249 12.06 -3.07 -10.13
N GLU A 250 11.49 -3.10 -11.32
CA GLU A 250 10.05 -3.31 -11.52
C GLU A 250 9.67 -4.76 -11.37
N ILE A 251 8.63 -5.00 -10.56
CA ILE A 251 7.99 -6.30 -10.33
C ILE A 251 6.49 -6.11 -10.56
N ASN A 252 5.94 -6.64 -11.66
CA ASN A 252 4.52 -6.53 -11.99
C ASN A 252 3.99 -5.08 -11.90
N ASN A 253 4.65 -4.15 -12.56
CA ASN A 253 4.35 -2.70 -12.59
C ASN A 253 4.51 -1.98 -11.24
N LYS A 254 5.21 -2.55 -10.27
CA LYS A 254 5.53 -1.93 -8.99
C LYS A 254 7.04 -1.97 -8.74
N PRO A 255 7.65 -0.95 -8.13
CA PRO A 255 9.04 -1.06 -7.68
C PRO A 255 9.18 -2.15 -6.60
N MET A 256 10.31 -2.85 -6.57
CA MET A 256 10.59 -3.92 -5.60
C MET A 256 10.31 -3.48 -4.16
N ILE A 257 10.70 -2.27 -3.79
CA ILE A 257 10.45 -1.77 -2.43
C ILE A 257 8.95 -1.66 -2.10
N GLN A 258 8.09 -1.37 -3.07
CA GLN A 258 6.65 -1.39 -2.86
C GLN A 258 6.15 -2.81 -2.60
N CYS A 259 6.64 -3.80 -3.35
CA CYS A 259 6.28 -5.20 -3.12
C CYS A 259 6.69 -5.67 -1.71
N VAL A 260 7.86 -5.24 -1.24
CA VAL A 260 8.33 -5.52 0.14
C VAL A 260 7.39 -4.87 1.16
N ILE A 261 7.10 -3.56 1.04
CA ILE A 261 6.21 -2.83 1.96
C ILE A 261 4.80 -3.46 1.99
N ASP A 262 4.25 -3.78 0.81
CA ASP A 262 2.92 -4.40 0.69
C ASP A 262 2.88 -5.79 1.36
N SER A 263 3.97 -6.57 1.27
CA SER A 263 4.07 -7.91 1.86
C SER A 263 4.20 -7.89 3.38
N LEU A 264 4.81 -6.85 3.95
CA LEU A 264 4.94 -6.72 5.40
C LEU A 264 3.58 -6.55 6.08
N LYS A 265 2.58 -5.97 5.41
CA LYS A 265 1.23 -5.74 5.96
C LYS A 265 1.27 -5.02 7.31
N LEU A 266 2.14 -4.02 7.45
CA LEU A 266 2.35 -3.22 8.66
C LEU A 266 2.14 -1.74 8.36
N GLU A 267 1.52 -1.03 9.31
CA GLU A 267 1.45 0.43 9.36
C GLU A 267 2.10 0.95 10.64
N GLY A 268 2.96 1.95 10.49
CA GLY A 268 3.74 2.53 11.59
C GLY A 268 4.68 3.63 11.09
N ASN A 269 5.72 3.90 11.84
CA ASN A 269 6.74 4.90 11.53
C ASN A 269 7.81 4.31 10.61
N TYR A 270 7.65 4.43 9.31
CA TYR A 270 8.63 3.94 8.34
C TYR A 270 9.90 4.79 8.32
N ILE A 271 11.04 4.11 8.36
CA ILE A 271 12.38 4.70 8.32
C ILE A 271 13.17 3.97 7.24
N PHE A 272 13.60 4.69 6.21
CA PHE A 272 14.39 4.14 5.11
C PHE A 272 15.83 4.67 5.17
N ILE A 273 16.80 3.80 4.86
CA ILE A 273 18.19 4.21 4.69
C ILE A 273 18.57 3.91 3.24
N VAL A 274 18.91 4.95 2.49
CA VAL A 274 19.16 4.91 1.05
C VAL A 274 20.56 5.41 0.73
N GLN A 275 21.12 4.99 -0.40
CA GLN A 275 22.34 5.61 -0.92
C GLN A 275 22.02 7.00 -1.49
N LYS A 276 22.83 7.99 -1.20
CA LYS A 276 22.72 9.34 -1.76
C LYS A 276 22.84 9.35 -3.28
N GLU A 277 23.65 8.44 -3.84
CA GLU A 277 23.72 8.25 -5.29
C GLU A 277 22.37 7.87 -5.90
N HIS A 278 21.61 6.98 -5.23
CA HIS A 278 20.29 6.58 -5.68
C HIS A 278 19.27 7.74 -5.61
N GLN A 279 19.43 8.63 -4.62
CA GLN A 279 18.64 9.86 -4.56
C GLN A 279 18.96 10.79 -5.73
N ASN A 280 20.25 11.04 -5.98
CA ASN A 280 20.70 11.98 -7.00
C ASN A 280 20.33 11.52 -8.42
N LYS A 281 20.48 10.23 -8.72
CA LYS A 281 20.22 9.69 -10.07
C LYS A 281 18.75 9.35 -10.32
N TYR A 282 18.04 8.85 -9.32
CA TYR A 282 16.74 8.21 -9.51
C TYR A 282 15.62 8.82 -8.67
N ASN A 283 15.92 9.84 -7.85
CA ASN A 283 14.95 10.52 -6.97
C ASN A 283 14.14 9.55 -6.08
N ILE A 284 14.83 8.56 -5.49
CA ILE A 284 14.22 7.49 -4.71
C ILE A 284 13.39 8.01 -3.54
N ASN A 285 13.77 9.14 -2.95
CA ASN A 285 13.05 9.77 -1.84
C ASN A 285 11.60 10.13 -2.23
N SER A 286 11.39 10.57 -3.47
CA SER A 286 10.05 10.88 -3.96
C SER A 286 9.19 9.61 -4.08
N VAL A 287 9.77 8.50 -4.54
CA VAL A 287 9.08 7.20 -4.59
C VAL A 287 8.69 6.76 -3.18
N LEU A 288 9.61 6.82 -2.23
CA LEU A 288 9.36 6.42 -0.84
C LEU A 288 8.28 7.29 -0.16
N LYS A 289 8.28 8.60 -0.42
CA LYS A 289 7.25 9.53 0.09
C LYS A 289 5.87 9.32 -0.56
N ILE A 290 5.82 8.82 -1.79
CA ILE A 290 4.55 8.41 -2.41
C ILE A 290 4.02 7.16 -1.72
N LEU A 291 4.88 6.18 -1.44
CA LEU A 291 4.50 4.92 -0.79
C LEU A 291 4.14 5.12 0.69
N LYS A 292 4.92 5.91 1.41
CA LYS A 292 4.76 6.21 2.86
C LYS A 292 5.01 7.70 3.11
N PRO A 293 3.97 8.56 3.01
CA PRO A 293 4.13 10.04 3.03
C PRO A 293 4.85 10.60 4.25
N ASN A 294 4.70 9.97 5.41
CA ASN A 294 5.30 10.42 6.68
C ASN A 294 6.64 9.72 7.01
N CYS A 295 7.21 8.96 6.06
CA CYS A 295 8.46 8.23 6.30
C CYS A 295 9.63 9.17 6.61
N LYS A 296 10.58 8.65 7.40
CA LYS A 296 11.90 9.25 7.58
C LYS A 296 12.87 8.62 6.59
N ILE A 297 13.70 9.42 5.97
CA ILE A 297 14.70 8.96 5.01
C ILE A 297 16.06 9.44 5.49
N ILE A 298 17.02 8.52 5.54
CA ILE A 298 18.41 8.77 5.89
C ILE A 298 19.23 8.46 4.64
N GLU A 299 19.96 9.44 4.18
CA GLU A 299 20.86 9.29 3.04
C GLU A 299 22.26 8.90 3.52
N LEU A 300 22.86 7.95 2.83
CA LEU A 300 24.18 7.39 3.10
C LEU A 300 25.12 7.76 1.97
N ASP A 301 26.23 8.42 2.30
CA ASP A 301 27.25 8.81 1.31
C ASP A 301 28.12 7.61 0.89
N GLU A 302 28.49 6.74 1.84
CA GLU A 302 29.38 5.60 1.63
C GLU A 302 28.79 4.32 2.23
N ILE A 303 29.08 3.16 1.61
CA ILE A 303 28.62 1.87 2.10
C ILE A 303 29.28 1.56 3.45
N THR A 304 28.48 1.15 4.42
CA THR A 304 28.93 0.78 5.76
C THR A 304 29.52 -0.64 5.80
N GLU A 305 30.15 -0.98 6.93
CA GLU A 305 30.73 -2.31 7.18
C GLU A 305 29.68 -3.42 7.39
N GLY A 306 28.46 -3.24 6.91
CA GLY A 306 27.40 -4.23 6.94
C GLY A 306 26.06 -3.68 7.40
N ALA A 307 25.01 -4.51 7.27
CA ALA A 307 23.63 -4.10 7.50
C ALA A 307 23.37 -3.62 8.94
N ALA A 308 24.03 -4.19 9.96
CA ALA A 308 23.88 -3.74 11.35
C ALA A 308 24.45 -2.31 11.53
N CYS A 309 25.59 -1.99 10.91
CA CYS A 309 26.13 -0.64 10.93
C CYS A 309 25.19 0.34 10.21
N THR A 310 24.64 -0.06 9.06
CA THR A 310 23.65 0.74 8.33
C THR A 310 22.43 1.05 9.21
N THR A 311 21.87 0.07 9.90
CA THR A 311 20.68 0.27 10.74
C THR A 311 20.92 1.23 11.91
N LEU A 312 22.13 1.27 12.46
CA LEU A 312 22.50 2.20 13.54
C LEU A 312 22.50 3.67 13.13
N LEU A 313 22.59 3.99 11.83
CA LEU A 313 22.38 5.36 11.35
C LEU A 313 20.99 5.92 11.70
N ALA A 314 20.03 5.02 11.89
CA ALA A 314 18.68 5.36 12.35
C ALA A 314 18.58 5.50 13.89
N LYS A 315 19.70 5.41 14.67
CA LYS A 315 19.71 5.40 16.14
C LYS A 315 18.84 6.50 16.74
N LYS A 316 18.87 7.72 16.20
CA LYS A 316 18.06 8.86 16.71
C LYS A 316 16.55 8.61 16.69
N TYR A 317 16.06 7.70 15.83
CA TYR A 317 14.64 7.37 15.70
C TYR A 317 14.25 6.09 16.41
N ILE A 318 15.19 5.12 16.54
CA ILE A 318 14.89 3.78 17.04
C ILE A 318 15.42 3.54 18.47
N ASN A 319 16.29 4.39 19.03
CA ASN A 319 16.82 4.22 20.37
C ASN A 319 15.80 4.70 21.42
N ASN A 320 14.71 3.98 21.56
CA ASN A 320 13.61 4.29 22.46
C ASN A 320 12.91 3.00 22.91
N ASN A 321 11.86 3.13 23.74
CA ASN A 321 11.09 2.01 24.26
C ASN A 321 10.00 1.50 23.30
N ASN A 322 9.87 2.09 22.11
CA ASN A 322 8.88 1.68 21.11
C ASN A 322 9.28 0.37 20.42
N PRO A 323 8.31 -0.43 19.96
CA PRO A 323 8.58 -1.61 19.15
C PRO A 323 9.32 -1.25 17.87
N LEU A 324 10.21 -2.14 17.44
CA LEU A 324 10.99 -2.01 16.22
C LEU A 324 10.87 -3.27 15.37
N ILE A 325 10.52 -3.09 14.10
CA ILE A 325 10.72 -4.07 13.04
C ILE A 325 11.90 -3.61 12.17
N ILE A 326 12.86 -4.50 11.94
CA ILE A 326 13.89 -4.33 10.91
C ILE A 326 13.56 -5.31 9.80
N ALA A 327 13.43 -4.84 8.57
CA ALA A 327 13.11 -5.67 7.42
C ALA A 327 14.11 -5.43 6.29
N ASN A 328 14.56 -6.52 5.65
CA ASN A 328 15.34 -6.42 4.43
C ASN A 328 14.49 -5.79 3.30
N SER A 329 15.13 -5.22 2.29
CA SER A 329 14.49 -4.54 1.16
C SER A 329 14.32 -5.43 -0.08
N ASP A 330 14.53 -6.74 0.03
CA ASP A 330 14.65 -7.67 -1.09
C ASP A 330 14.01 -9.04 -0.85
N GLN A 331 12.87 -9.04 -0.17
CA GLN A 331 12.09 -10.26 0.06
C GLN A 331 10.60 -9.97 -0.04
N TYR A 332 9.84 -10.98 -0.44
CA TYR A 332 8.38 -11.01 -0.38
C TYR A 332 7.96 -12.11 0.59
N ILE A 333 7.05 -11.81 1.51
CA ILE A 333 6.56 -12.78 2.50
C ILE A 333 5.03 -12.83 2.49
N GLU A 334 4.48 -14.02 2.76
CA GLU A 334 3.07 -14.20 3.11
C GLU A 334 2.96 -14.63 4.56
N TRP A 335 2.28 -13.82 5.36
CA TRP A 335 2.12 -14.03 6.80
C TRP A 335 0.89 -13.30 7.35
N ASP A 336 0.41 -13.77 8.49
CA ASP A 336 -0.65 -13.07 9.25
C ASP A 336 -0.01 -12.05 10.22
N SER A 337 0.27 -10.84 9.71
CA SER A 337 0.90 -9.78 10.49
C SER A 337 0.13 -9.42 11.76
N ILE A 338 -1.21 -9.53 11.74
CA ILE A 338 -2.06 -9.19 12.88
C ILE A 338 -1.89 -10.21 14.00
N LYS A 339 -1.96 -11.50 13.66
CA LYS A 339 -1.76 -12.61 14.62
C LYS A 339 -0.37 -12.55 15.22
N SER A 340 0.65 -12.35 14.39
CA SER A 340 2.05 -12.29 14.83
C SER A 340 2.29 -11.10 15.74
N MET A 341 1.92 -9.88 15.33
CA MET A 341 2.10 -8.67 16.13
C MET A 341 1.26 -8.68 17.41
N TYR A 342 0.04 -9.21 17.37
CA TYR A 342 -0.75 -9.44 18.58
C TYR A 342 -0.02 -10.37 19.57
N ASN A 343 0.54 -11.47 19.06
CA ASN A 343 1.32 -12.41 19.87
C ASN A 343 2.58 -11.75 20.45
N PHE A 344 3.30 -10.96 19.66
CA PHE A 344 4.51 -10.26 20.10
C PHE A 344 4.20 -9.26 21.22
N ASN A 345 3.09 -8.53 21.13
CA ASN A 345 2.66 -7.57 22.13
C ASN A 345 2.10 -8.23 23.39
N SER A 346 1.39 -9.37 23.26
CA SER A 346 0.73 -10.05 24.39
C SER A 346 1.65 -10.99 25.16
N LYS A 347 2.66 -11.59 24.52
CA LYS A 347 3.61 -12.50 25.18
C LYS A 347 4.70 -11.75 25.92
N LYS A 348 5.22 -12.39 26.99
CA LYS A 348 6.43 -11.90 27.70
C LYS A 348 7.68 -12.29 26.89
N ILE A 349 7.90 -11.60 25.77
CA ILE A 349 9.07 -11.78 24.90
C ILE A 349 9.77 -10.44 24.72
N ASP A 350 11.05 -10.46 24.37
CA ASP A 350 11.87 -9.29 24.09
C ASP A 350 12.09 -9.10 22.56
N GLY A 351 11.94 -10.17 21.80
CA GLY A 351 12.06 -10.11 20.34
C GLY A 351 11.53 -11.36 19.65
N SER A 352 11.41 -11.27 18.33
CA SER A 352 11.01 -12.38 17.46
C SER A 352 11.73 -12.32 16.12
N ILE A 353 12.06 -13.49 15.58
CA ILE A 353 12.67 -13.68 14.26
C ILE A 353 11.65 -14.37 13.37
N LEU A 354 11.27 -13.74 12.26
CA LEU A 354 10.42 -14.40 11.28
C LEU A 354 11.23 -15.43 10.49
N THR A 355 10.69 -16.65 10.35
CA THR A 355 11.39 -17.80 9.77
C THR A 355 10.54 -18.55 8.76
N PHE A 356 11.19 -19.33 7.93
CA PHE A 356 10.60 -20.33 7.04
C PHE A 356 11.49 -21.60 7.02
N GLU A 357 10.97 -22.70 6.50
CA GLU A 357 11.73 -23.96 6.45
C GLU A 357 12.69 -23.97 5.25
N ALA A 358 14.00 -24.01 5.53
CA ALA A 358 15.04 -24.18 4.50
C ALA A 358 16.33 -24.74 5.12
N ILE A 359 17.22 -25.26 4.24
CA ILE A 359 18.54 -25.83 4.62
C ILE A 359 19.67 -25.32 3.72
N HIS A 360 19.46 -24.25 2.94
CA HIS A 360 20.48 -23.72 2.03
C HIS A 360 21.36 -22.68 2.72
N PRO A 361 22.70 -22.75 2.67
CA PRO A 361 23.63 -21.89 3.42
C PRO A 361 23.63 -20.41 3.03
N LYS A 362 22.82 -20.00 2.04
CA LYS A 362 22.65 -18.58 1.70
C LYS A 362 21.86 -17.78 2.75
N TRP A 363 21.16 -18.46 3.68
CA TRP A 363 20.29 -17.85 4.67
C TRP A 363 20.95 -17.76 6.05
N SER A 364 20.42 -16.92 6.90
CA SER A 364 20.67 -16.95 8.34
C SER A 364 19.71 -17.95 8.99
N TYR A 365 20.06 -18.47 10.15
CA TYR A 365 19.30 -19.51 10.83
C TYR A 365 19.12 -19.22 12.30
N ALA A 366 17.99 -19.66 12.87
CA ALA A 366 17.69 -19.60 14.30
C ALA A 366 17.46 -21.00 14.86
N LYS A 367 18.24 -21.40 15.87
CA LYS A 367 18.06 -22.63 16.64
C LYS A 367 17.20 -22.37 17.85
N VAL A 368 16.23 -23.22 18.11
CA VAL A 368 15.29 -23.07 19.22
C VAL A 368 15.36 -24.27 20.19
N ASP A 369 14.98 -24.02 21.43
CA ASP A 369 14.76 -25.07 22.44
C ASP A 369 13.32 -25.65 22.33
N LYS A 370 13.00 -26.59 23.24
CA LYS A 370 11.67 -27.22 23.34
C LYS A 370 10.52 -26.26 23.67
N ASN A 371 10.85 -25.05 24.15
CA ASN A 371 9.88 -24.00 24.50
C ASN A 371 9.74 -22.95 23.37
N ASN A 372 10.29 -23.19 22.19
CA ASN A 372 10.36 -22.26 21.07
C ASN A 372 11.16 -20.98 21.36
N LEU A 373 12.07 -21.02 22.34
CA LEU A 373 13.00 -19.93 22.61
C LEU A 373 14.26 -20.09 21.78
N VAL A 374 14.70 -19.02 21.14
CA VAL A 374 15.94 -19.01 20.34
C VAL A 374 17.13 -19.12 21.29
N THR A 375 17.98 -20.12 21.05
CA THR A 375 19.20 -20.39 21.81
C THR A 375 20.45 -19.91 21.09
N GLU A 376 20.41 -19.82 19.75
CA GLU A 376 21.52 -19.41 18.90
C GLU A 376 21.00 -18.95 17.54
N VAL A 377 21.65 -17.94 16.97
CA VAL A 377 21.48 -17.58 15.56
C VAL A 377 22.82 -17.62 14.84
N ALA A 378 22.80 -17.99 13.55
CA ALA A 378 24.01 -18.04 12.71
C ALA A 378 23.72 -17.44 11.34
N GLU A 379 24.63 -16.62 10.87
CA GLU A 379 24.63 -16.05 9.53
C GLU A 379 25.31 -17.00 8.55
N LYS A 380 24.66 -17.32 7.43
CA LYS A 380 25.20 -18.17 6.34
C LYS A 380 25.73 -19.54 6.80
N LYS A 381 25.21 -20.04 7.89
CA LYS A 381 25.55 -21.35 8.45
C LYS A 381 24.31 -22.08 8.91
N VAL A 382 24.06 -23.27 8.35
CA VAL A 382 22.90 -24.10 8.68
C VAL A 382 23.06 -24.70 10.06
N ILE A 383 22.32 -24.22 11.06
CA ILE A 383 22.32 -24.75 12.44
C ILE A 383 20.97 -25.33 12.85
N SER A 384 19.96 -25.17 11.99
CA SER A 384 18.59 -25.64 12.18
C SER A 384 17.86 -25.68 10.83
N LYS A 385 16.56 -25.98 10.83
CA LYS A 385 15.69 -25.80 9.66
C LYS A 385 15.01 -24.42 9.60
N ASN A 386 15.15 -23.59 10.64
CA ASN A 386 14.48 -22.31 10.73
C ASN A 386 15.35 -21.22 10.08
N ALA A 387 15.27 -21.09 8.77
CA ALA A 387 15.91 -20.02 8.03
C ALA A 387 15.19 -18.69 8.26
N THR A 388 15.92 -17.59 8.41
CA THR A 388 15.30 -16.28 8.66
C THR A 388 14.85 -15.64 7.33
N VAL A 389 13.71 -14.96 7.36
CA VAL A 389 13.19 -14.22 6.19
C VAL A 389 13.74 -12.80 6.09
N GLY A 390 14.64 -12.40 7.00
CA GLY A 390 15.16 -11.02 7.05
C GLY A 390 14.19 -10.01 7.65
N VAL A 391 13.23 -10.45 8.45
CA VAL A 391 12.33 -9.59 9.24
C VAL A 391 12.51 -9.92 10.72
N TYR A 392 12.84 -8.91 11.51
CA TYR A 392 13.27 -9.00 12.89
C TYR A 392 12.48 -8.05 13.77
N TYR A 393 11.76 -8.57 14.76
CA TYR A 393 11.01 -7.79 15.74
C TYR A 393 11.80 -7.64 17.05
N TRP A 394 11.85 -6.44 17.56
CA TRP A 394 12.34 -6.08 18.87
C TRP A 394 11.23 -5.37 19.65
N LYS A 395 10.97 -5.81 20.87
CA LYS A 395 9.95 -5.18 21.73
C LYS A 395 10.30 -3.75 22.08
N LYS A 396 11.60 -3.44 22.12
CA LYS A 396 12.14 -2.09 22.35
C LYS A 396 13.29 -1.84 21.40
N GLY A 397 13.23 -0.74 20.67
CA GLY A 397 14.30 -0.37 19.76
C GLY A 397 15.63 -0.10 20.45
N ASN A 398 15.62 0.39 21.69
CA ASN A 398 16.86 0.60 22.47
C ASN A 398 17.58 -0.71 22.82
N ASP A 399 16.86 -1.83 22.99
CA ASP A 399 17.50 -3.14 23.16
C ASP A 399 18.29 -3.51 21.90
N TYR A 400 17.71 -3.33 20.72
CA TYR A 400 18.42 -3.56 19.46
C TYR A 400 19.70 -2.72 19.36
N VAL A 401 19.58 -1.41 19.60
CA VAL A 401 20.73 -0.48 19.54
C VAL A 401 21.84 -0.94 20.48
N LYS A 402 21.50 -1.26 21.74
CA LYS A 402 22.45 -1.75 22.75
C LYS A 402 23.22 -2.98 22.22
N TYR A 403 22.50 -3.99 21.76
CA TYR A 403 23.12 -5.27 21.35
C TYR A 403 23.86 -5.17 20.02
N ALA A 404 23.40 -4.34 19.09
CA ALA A 404 24.14 -4.07 17.87
C ALA A 404 25.47 -3.38 18.15
N GLU A 405 25.49 -2.37 19.01
CA GLU A 405 26.73 -1.71 19.43
C GLU A 405 27.68 -2.65 20.21
N GLN A 406 27.13 -3.54 21.05
CA GLN A 406 27.95 -4.58 21.72
C GLN A 406 28.60 -5.55 20.72
N MET A 407 27.84 -6.06 19.76
CA MET A 407 28.34 -6.94 18.72
C MET A 407 29.46 -6.27 17.88
N ILE A 408 29.27 -5.01 17.50
CA ILE A 408 30.26 -4.25 16.74
C ILE A 408 31.52 -4.01 17.59
N LYS A 409 31.36 -3.60 18.86
CA LYS A 409 32.49 -3.42 19.79
C LYS A 409 33.30 -4.69 19.98
N LYS A 410 32.65 -5.86 20.00
CA LYS A 410 33.30 -7.17 20.07
C LYS A 410 33.88 -7.63 18.74
N ASN A 411 33.69 -6.86 17.68
CA ASN A 411 34.09 -7.17 16.30
C ASN A 411 33.60 -8.54 15.78
N ILE A 412 32.37 -8.91 16.13
CA ILE A 412 31.75 -10.18 15.69
C ILE A 412 31.23 -10.00 14.27
N ARG A 413 31.98 -10.54 13.30
CA ARG A 413 31.71 -10.42 11.85
C ARG A 413 31.48 -11.76 11.22
N VAL A 414 30.75 -11.77 10.10
CA VAL A 414 30.65 -12.90 9.18
C VAL A 414 31.03 -12.36 7.79
N ASN A 415 31.97 -13.00 7.09
CA ASN A 415 32.50 -12.54 5.80
C ASN A 415 32.90 -11.03 5.80
N ASN A 416 33.57 -10.58 6.87
CA ASN A 416 33.97 -9.19 7.10
C ASN A 416 32.83 -8.16 7.24
N GLU A 417 31.58 -8.60 7.37
CA GLU A 417 30.42 -7.69 7.53
C GLU A 417 29.72 -7.90 8.87
N PHE A 418 29.07 -6.85 9.37
CA PHE A 418 28.17 -6.90 10.52
C PHE A 418 26.73 -7.09 10.05
N TYR A 419 26.18 -8.29 10.25
CA TYR A 419 24.79 -8.61 9.91
C TYR A 419 23.81 -8.34 11.04
N VAL A 420 22.52 -8.15 10.70
CA VAL A 420 21.46 -7.86 11.69
C VAL A 420 21.09 -9.10 12.51
N CYS A 421 21.01 -10.30 11.89
CA CYS A 421 20.62 -11.52 12.56
C CYS A 421 21.52 -11.87 13.77
N PRO A 422 22.86 -11.84 13.68
CA PRO A 422 23.76 -12.16 14.80
C PRO A 422 23.61 -11.25 16.03
N VAL A 423 23.00 -10.08 15.90
CA VAL A 423 22.71 -9.18 17.05
C VAL A 423 21.90 -9.89 18.13
N PHE A 424 21.04 -10.83 17.75
CA PHE A 424 20.25 -11.60 18.71
C PHE A 424 21.09 -12.49 19.65
N ASN A 425 22.29 -12.91 19.25
CA ASN A 425 23.16 -13.67 20.15
C ASN A 425 23.56 -12.85 21.38
N GLU A 426 23.82 -11.54 21.20
CA GLU A 426 24.11 -10.65 22.34
C GLU A 426 22.91 -10.52 23.28
N ALA A 427 21.70 -10.48 22.74
CA ALA A 427 20.48 -10.44 23.55
C ALA A 427 20.22 -11.77 24.27
N ILE A 428 20.50 -12.91 23.63
CA ILE A 428 20.39 -14.25 24.21
C ILE A 428 21.36 -14.42 25.37
N LEU A 429 22.60 -13.93 25.25
CA LEU A 429 23.59 -13.92 26.33
C LEU A 429 23.09 -13.11 27.55
N ASP A 430 22.36 -12.03 27.33
CA ASP A 430 21.69 -11.21 28.36
C ASP A 430 20.35 -11.84 28.83
N LYS A 431 20.08 -13.11 28.52
CA LYS A 431 18.86 -13.86 28.90
C LYS A 431 17.56 -13.25 28.38
N LYS A 432 17.60 -12.48 27.29
CA LYS A 432 16.42 -12.00 26.60
C LYS A 432 15.63 -13.15 25.99
N ARG A 433 14.33 -13.05 26.02
CA ARG A 433 13.42 -14.08 25.50
C ARG A 433 13.09 -13.78 24.03
N ILE A 434 13.80 -14.44 23.15
CA ILE A 434 13.62 -14.36 21.69
C ILE A 434 12.88 -15.61 21.23
N ILE A 435 11.86 -15.46 20.39
CA ILE A 435 11.13 -16.57 19.76
C ILE A 435 11.28 -16.55 18.24
N ILE A 436 10.90 -17.63 17.59
CA ILE A 436 10.66 -17.63 16.16
C ILE A 436 9.17 -17.51 15.87
N ASP A 437 8.83 -16.94 14.70
CA ASP A 437 7.48 -16.93 14.16
C ASP A 437 7.56 -17.33 12.68
N GLN A 438 6.80 -18.36 12.28
CA GLN A 438 6.91 -18.93 10.96
C GLN A 438 5.96 -18.24 9.99
N VAL A 439 6.49 -17.80 8.85
CA VAL A 439 5.69 -17.24 7.75
C VAL A 439 5.07 -18.36 6.90
N GLU A 440 4.00 -18.05 6.17
CA GLU A 440 3.33 -19.01 5.28
C GLU A 440 4.17 -19.27 4.03
N GLU A 441 4.69 -18.20 3.41
CA GLU A 441 5.57 -18.26 2.23
C GLU A 441 6.66 -17.19 2.31
N MET A 442 7.82 -17.49 1.72
CA MET A 442 8.92 -16.55 1.55
C MET A 442 9.54 -16.67 0.16
N HIS A 443 9.70 -15.57 -0.51
CA HIS A 443 10.42 -15.47 -1.78
C HIS A 443 11.53 -14.43 -1.67
N GLY A 444 12.76 -14.85 -1.94
CA GLY A 444 13.88 -13.93 -2.08
C GLY A 444 13.73 -13.12 -3.37
N LEU A 445 14.13 -11.86 -3.32
CA LEU A 445 14.22 -10.95 -4.46
C LEU A 445 15.64 -10.39 -4.57
N GLY A 446 16.60 -11.06 -3.92
CA GLY A 446 17.97 -10.57 -3.74
C GLY A 446 18.89 -10.73 -4.94
N THR A 447 18.51 -11.58 -5.89
CA THR A 447 19.26 -11.85 -7.12
C THR A 447 18.34 -11.87 -8.33
N PRO A 448 18.86 -11.67 -9.56
CA PRO A 448 18.06 -11.83 -10.78
C PRO A 448 17.37 -13.19 -10.88
N ASP A 449 18.04 -14.28 -10.47
CA ASP A 449 17.47 -15.64 -10.50
C ASP A 449 16.31 -15.78 -9.49
N ASP A 450 16.47 -15.28 -8.27
CA ASP A 450 15.41 -15.27 -7.27
C ASP A 450 14.19 -14.48 -7.77
N LEU A 451 14.42 -13.32 -8.41
CA LEU A 451 13.37 -12.48 -8.99
C LEU A 451 12.63 -13.21 -10.13
N ASN A 452 13.37 -13.83 -11.05
CA ASN A 452 12.78 -14.61 -12.14
C ASN A 452 11.96 -15.79 -11.62
N HIS A 453 12.46 -16.48 -10.59
CA HIS A 453 11.71 -17.55 -9.93
C HIS A 453 10.40 -17.03 -9.34
N PHE A 454 10.44 -15.92 -8.60
CA PHE A 454 9.24 -15.28 -8.03
C PHE A 454 8.20 -14.91 -9.09
N LEU A 455 8.62 -14.27 -10.19
CA LEU A 455 7.74 -13.90 -11.29
C LEU A 455 7.08 -15.12 -11.93
N ASN A 456 7.83 -16.21 -12.14
CA ASN A 456 7.30 -17.46 -12.71
C ASN A 456 6.28 -18.14 -11.78
N VAL A 457 6.48 -18.09 -10.47
CA VAL A 457 5.55 -18.67 -9.50
C VAL A 457 4.27 -17.84 -9.40
N LYS A 458 4.39 -16.50 -9.25
CA LYS A 458 3.21 -15.63 -9.07
C LYS A 458 2.42 -15.43 -10.36
N ASN A 459 3.04 -15.43 -11.54
CA ASN A 459 2.31 -15.36 -12.83
C ASN A 459 1.50 -16.63 -13.15
N LYS A 460 1.78 -17.78 -12.49
CA LYS A 460 0.94 -18.98 -12.61
C LYS A 460 -0.29 -18.95 -11.71
N LEU A 461 -0.38 -17.99 -10.80
CA LEU A 461 -1.49 -17.82 -9.84
C LEU A 461 -2.48 -16.71 -10.25
N ILE A 462 -2.20 -16.03 -11.37
CA ILE A 462 -3.05 -15.03 -12.03
C ILE A 462 -3.64 -15.63 -13.32
#